data_e703aca97268ccbe970dfd3fa4971e5a
#
_entry.id   e703aca97268ccbe970dfd3fa4971e5a
#
_cell.length_a   1.000
_cell.length_b   1.000
_cell.length_c   1.000
_cell.angle_alpha   90.00
_cell.angle_beta   90.00
_cell.angle_gamma   90.00
#
_symmetry.space_group_name_H-M   'P 1'
#
loop_
_entity.id
_entity.type
_entity.pdbx_description
1 polymer ?
#
loop_
_entity_poly.entity_id
_entity_poly.type
_entity_poly.pdbx_seq_one_letter_code
_entity_poly.pdbx_strand_id
1 'polypeptide(L)'
;MITKRATILCSFLLLCLVLLSSCSQTSQSISKTPTRTPLLPTFTVMPTLTSALSTPTSTPGATPLHFKVRVLLTGARRPDDLVLDPQGRLVFSDFYNGTVSRLNADGSVTLLLSGLAGPEGLAYLPDGTLIIAEQTTNRILQLAPATSTPTVLRVLPGTPSGLSCKDGVDGIAFDPVNKTLIVPDSPTGIVYLMSLDGQKLTTLASGIVRPVGAAVDSQGNIYVADECGGAVVRITPAGKTTRIGGFGMPDDVAFDPQGNLLVIDLQPSIHALIRVRQATGQRETLLSKGLIEPQGLVVDQRGNIYVSDDYANTIMELSPA
;
A
#
# COMPACT_ATOMS: atom_id res chain seq x y z
N MET A 1 -1.77 -55.79 -10.20
CA MET A 1 -3.13 -55.42 -10.67
C MET A 1 -3.14 -53.91 -10.73
N ILE A 2 -2.77 -53.32 -11.82
CA ILE A 2 -3.40 -52.99 -13.10
C ILE A 2 -4.72 -52.23 -12.89
N THR A 3 -4.67 -50.99 -13.33
CA THR A 3 -5.55 -50.17 -14.17
C THR A 3 -6.27 -49.05 -13.41
N LYS A 4 -6.49 -47.82 -13.93
CA LYS A 4 -6.45 -47.26 -15.31
C LYS A 4 -6.40 -45.71 -15.20
N ARG A 5 -5.64 -45.08 -16.10
CA ARG A 5 -5.71 -43.65 -16.42
C ARG A 5 -6.95 -43.37 -17.25
N ALA A 6 -7.62 -42.25 -16.99
CA ALA A 6 -8.58 -41.70 -17.95
C ALA A 6 -8.19 -40.24 -18.25
N THR A 7 -7.72 -40.05 -19.47
CA THR A 7 -7.45 -38.75 -20.11
C THR A 7 -8.77 -38.28 -20.73
N ILE A 8 -9.23 -37.09 -20.41
CA ILE A 8 -10.34 -36.43 -21.12
C ILE A 8 -9.77 -35.22 -21.85
N LEU A 9 -9.69 -35.38 -23.16
CA LEU A 9 -9.47 -34.31 -24.13
C LEU A 9 -10.84 -33.67 -24.42
N CYS A 10 -10.99 -32.38 -24.28
CA CYS A 10 -12.15 -31.63 -24.71
C CYS A 10 -11.74 -30.57 -25.73
N SER A 11 -12.01 -30.85 -27.01
CA SER A 11 -11.90 -29.93 -28.13
C SER A 11 -13.07 -28.94 -28.08
N PHE A 12 -12.82 -27.65 -28.15
CA PHE A 12 -13.86 -26.67 -28.44
C PHE A 12 -13.70 -26.11 -29.84
N LEU A 13 -14.73 -26.37 -30.63
CA LEU A 13 -14.93 -25.89 -31.98
C LEU A 13 -15.45 -24.46 -31.97
N LEU A 14 -14.86 -23.64 -32.81
CA LEU A 14 -15.19 -22.25 -33.11
C LEU A 14 -16.51 -22.19 -33.90
N LEU A 15 -17.47 -21.34 -33.47
CA LEU A 15 -18.61 -20.99 -34.33
C LEU A 15 -18.76 -19.46 -34.34
N CYS A 16 -18.32 -18.86 -35.45
CA CYS A 16 -18.61 -17.45 -35.79
C CYS A 16 -20.02 -17.36 -36.41
N LEU A 17 -20.89 -16.56 -35.79
CA LEU A 17 -22.13 -16.07 -36.43
C LEU A 17 -22.04 -14.58 -36.69
N VAL A 18 -22.00 -14.21 -37.96
CA VAL A 18 -22.13 -12.84 -38.48
C VAL A 18 -23.61 -12.50 -38.57
N LEU A 19 -24.05 -11.48 -37.88
CA LEU A 19 -25.37 -10.85 -38.12
C LEU A 19 -25.18 -9.45 -38.69
N LEU A 20 -25.46 -9.33 -39.96
CA LEU A 20 -25.66 -8.06 -40.67
C LEU A 20 -27.05 -7.51 -40.31
N SER A 21 -27.13 -6.31 -39.82
CA SER A 21 -28.38 -5.53 -39.73
C SER A 21 -28.23 -4.22 -40.48
N SER A 22 -29.13 -3.99 -41.36
CA SER A 22 -29.24 -2.93 -42.33
C SER A 22 -29.48 -1.54 -41.70
N CYS A 23 -28.82 -0.56 -42.27
CA CYS A 23 -28.98 0.87 -42.00
C CYS A 23 -30.12 1.41 -42.86
N SER A 24 -31.19 1.97 -42.27
CA SER A 24 -32.17 2.78 -42.98
C SER A 24 -31.88 4.27 -42.71
N GLN A 25 -31.56 4.99 -43.78
CA GLN A 25 -31.36 6.42 -43.79
C GLN A 25 -32.72 7.14 -43.78
N THR A 26 -32.96 8.04 -42.84
CA THR A 26 -34.03 9.01 -42.86
C THR A 26 -33.40 10.38 -43.08
N SER A 27 -33.68 10.96 -44.27
CA SER A 27 -33.29 12.31 -44.65
C SER A 27 -34.18 13.35 -43.94
N GLN A 28 -33.58 14.25 -43.18
CA GLN A 28 -34.26 15.47 -42.70
C GLN A 28 -33.69 16.73 -43.38
N SER A 29 -34.59 17.56 -43.82
CA SER A 29 -34.38 18.80 -44.55
C SER A 29 -33.66 19.88 -43.73
N ILE A 30 -32.72 20.56 -44.39
CA ILE A 30 -31.93 21.66 -43.82
C ILE A 30 -32.71 22.94 -43.96
N SER A 31 -33.11 23.56 -42.84
CA SER A 31 -33.61 24.95 -42.76
C SER A 31 -32.42 25.90 -42.62
N LYS A 32 -32.30 26.86 -43.55
CA LYS A 32 -31.24 27.89 -43.52
C LYS A 32 -31.61 28.99 -42.52
N THR A 33 -30.78 29.14 -41.47
CA THR A 33 -30.81 30.29 -40.56
C THR A 33 -29.70 31.28 -40.95
N PRO A 34 -29.92 32.61 -40.92
CA PRO A 34 -28.96 33.58 -41.43
C PRO A 34 -27.76 33.77 -40.52
N THR A 35 -26.60 33.84 -41.16
CA THR A 35 -25.27 34.06 -40.58
C THR A 35 -25.16 35.45 -39.94
N ARG A 36 -24.95 35.50 -38.62
CA ARG A 36 -24.49 36.71 -37.92
C ARG A 36 -22.96 36.70 -37.90
N THR A 37 -22.34 37.72 -38.43
CA THR A 37 -20.90 37.99 -38.37
C THR A 37 -20.49 38.31 -36.94
N PRO A 38 -19.50 37.64 -36.37
CA PRO A 38 -18.97 37.99 -35.06
C PRO A 38 -18.11 39.23 -35.13
N LEU A 39 -18.38 40.22 -34.28
CA LEU A 39 -17.49 41.33 -34.00
C LEU A 39 -16.29 40.83 -33.23
N LEU A 40 -15.07 41.13 -33.72
CA LEU A 40 -13.83 40.87 -33.01
C LEU A 40 -13.79 41.63 -31.67
N PRO A 41 -13.41 41.00 -30.55
CA PRO A 41 -13.12 41.73 -29.32
C PRO A 41 -11.81 42.50 -29.45
N THR A 42 -11.86 43.78 -29.12
CA THR A 42 -10.70 44.67 -29.00
C THR A 42 -9.89 44.24 -27.76
N PHE A 43 -8.66 43.77 -27.97
CA PHE A 43 -7.77 43.46 -26.86
C PHE A 43 -7.22 44.74 -26.25
N THR A 44 -7.62 45.06 -25.03
CA THR A 44 -6.97 46.08 -24.21
C THR A 44 -5.69 45.49 -23.65
N VAL A 45 -4.54 46.03 -24.05
CA VAL A 45 -3.22 45.60 -23.50
C VAL A 45 -3.14 46.02 -22.02
N MET A 46 -3.15 45.04 -21.13
CA MET A 46 -2.82 45.27 -19.72
C MET A 46 -1.33 45.56 -19.56
N PRO A 47 -0.95 46.48 -18.67
CA PRO A 47 0.47 46.76 -18.39
C PRO A 47 1.14 45.52 -17.79
N THR A 48 2.28 45.14 -18.32
CA THR A 48 3.15 44.07 -17.85
C THR A 48 3.68 44.44 -16.47
N LEU A 49 3.17 43.81 -15.43
CA LEU A 49 3.80 43.82 -14.10
C LEU A 49 5.09 42.99 -14.19
N THR A 50 6.23 43.68 -14.24
CA THR A 50 7.55 43.06 -14.09
C THR A 50 7.69 42.62 -12.63
N SER A 51 7.31 41.38 -12.32
CA SER A 51 7.68 40.76 -11.04
C SER A 51 9.18 40.56 -11.02
N ALA A 52 9.86 41.30 -10.13
CA ALA A 52 11.23 41.00 -9.80
C ALA A 52 11.32 39.54 -9.31
N LEU A 53 12.05 38.73 -10.07
CA LEU A 53 12.36 37.35 -9.71
C LEU A 53 13.29 37.40 -8.48
N SER A 54 12.71 37.25 -7.29
CA SER A 54 13.53 37.03 -6.10
C SER A 54 14.22 35.68 -6.26
N THR A 55 15.53 35.68 -6.38
CA THR A 55 16.38 34.52 -6.30
C THR A 55 16.01 33.74 -5.01
N PRO A 56 15.66 32.44 -5.09
CA PRO A 56 15.43 31.69 -3.89
C PRO A 56 16.72 31.65 -3.07
N THR A 57 16.70 32.21 -1.89
CA THR A 57 17.75 32.04 -0.91
C THR A 57 17.82 30.54 -0.61
N SER A 58 18.92 29.91 -0.98
CA SER A 58 19.16 28.50 -0.66
C SER A 58 19.21 28.36 0.86
N THR A 59 18.17 27.80 1.44
CA THR A 59 18.21 27.31 2.82
C THR A 59 19.38 26.31 2.91
N PRO A 60 20.24 26.38 3.94
CA PRO A 60 21.32 25.43 4.11
C PRO A 60 20.77 24.02 4.01
N GLY A 61 21.22 23.27 3.01
CA GLY A 61 20.73 21.93 2.74
C GLY A 61 20.94 21.05 3.97
N ALA A 62 19.89 20.40 4.44
CA ALA A 62 20.05 19.31 5.40
C ALA A 62 21.04 18.30 4.79
N THR A 63 22.09 17.99 5.54
CA THR A 63 23.09 17.00 5.14
C THR A 63 22.33 15.71 4.77
N PRO A 64 22.62 15.07 3.63
CA PRO A 64 22.01 13.78 3.31
C PRO A 64 22.25 12.82 4.46
N LEU A 65 21.20 12.23 5.01
CA LEU A 65 21.35 11.17 6.00
C LEU A 65 21.95 9.97 5.27
N HIS A 66 23.20 9.64 5.58
CA HIS A 66 23.80 8.40 5.13
C HIS A 66 23.31 7.26 6.01
N PHE A 67 22.93 6.15 5.39
CA PHE A 67 22.51 4.95 6.10
C PHE A 67 23.57 3.87 5.93
N LYS A 68 23.81 3.13 7.01
CA LYS A 68 24.50 1.84 6.96
C LYS A 68 23.46 0.75 6.75
N VAL A 69 23.64 -0.08 5.72
CA VAL A 69 22.73 -1.17 5.42
C VAL A 69 23.31 -2.47 5.97
N ARG A 70 22.48 -3.22 6.69
CA ARG A 70 22.82 -4.54 7.23
C ARG A 70 21.69 -5.52 6.95
N VAL A 71 22.02 -6.74 6.52
CA VAL A 71 21.06 -7.83 6.40
C VAL A 71 20.91 -8.50 7.76
N LEU A 72 19.68 -8.58 8.27
CA LEU A 72 19.36 -9.18 9.57
C LEU A 72 18.88 -10.63 9.45
N LEU A 73 18.15 -10.92 8.37
CA LEU A 73 17.61 -12.24 8.07
C LEU A 73 17.97 -12.64 6.65
N THR A 74 18.35 -13.90 6.47
CA THR A 74 18.51 -14.57 5.17
C THR A 74 17.96 -15.99 5.26
N GLY A 75 17.60 -16.60 4.14
CA GLY A 75 17.25 -18.01 4.10
C GLY A 75 15.86 -18.31 3.55
N ALA A 76 15.29 -19.45 3.90
CA ALA A 76 14.07 -19.98 3.29
C ALA A 76 12.76 -19.36 3.81
N ARG A 77 12.81 -18.27 4.52
CA ARG A 77 11.63 -17.54 4.96
C ARG A 77 11.37 -16.40 3.99
N ARG A 78 10.11 -16.17 3.71
CA ARG A 78 9.63 -15.12 2.80
C ARG A 78 8.93 -14.03 3.61
N PRO A 79 9.73 -13.14 4.26
CA PRO A 79 9.15 -12.09 5.10
C PRO A 79 8.39 -11.10 4.22
N ASP A 80 7.13 -10.92 4.56
CA ASP A 80 6.20 -10.02 3.92
C ASP A 80 6.13 -8.72 4.73
N ASP A 81 5.10 -8.48 5.52
CA ASP A 81 5.01 -7.29 6.35
C ASP A 81 5.84 -7.39 7.64
N LEU A 82 6.18 -6.22 8.19
CA LEU A 82 7.00 -6.05 9.40
C LEU A 82 6.31 -5.19 10.44
N VAL A 83 6.39 -5.60 11.70
CA VAL A 83 6.00 -4.77 12.83
C VAL A 83 6.98 -4.90 13.98
N LEU A 84 7.09 -3.87 14.82
CA LEU A 84 7.82 -3.94 16.09
C LEU A 84 6.86 -4.36 17.20
N ASP A 85 7.21 -5.40 17.95
CA ASP A 85 6.47 -5.77 19.15
C ASP A 85 6.67 -4.73 20.28
N PRO A 86 5.91 -4.78 21.38
CA PRO A 86 6.05 -3.81 22.49
C PRO A 86 7.44 -3.76 23.14
N GLN A 87 8.30 -4.75 22.86
CA GLN A 87 9.70 -4.78 23.30
C GLN A 87 10.67 -4.30 22.22
N GLY A 88 10.18 -3.83 21.09
CA GLY A 88 10.98 -3.34 19.96
C GLY A 88 11.65 -4.43 19.14
N ARG A 89 11.14 -5.67 19.19
CA ARG A 89 11.65 -6.78 18.38
C ARG A 89 10.86 -6.89 17.09
N LEU A 90 11.53 -7.23 15.99
CA LEU A 90 10.88 -7.42 14.70
C LEU A 90 10.01 -8.70 14.70
N VAL A 91 8.77 -8.52 14.29
CA VAL A 91 7.82 -9.59 13.99
C VAL A 91 7.45 -9.44 12.52
N PHE A 92 7.37 -10.53 11.80
CA PHE A 92 7.08 -10.54 10.37
C PHE A 92 6.08 -11.64 10.00
N SER A 93 5.27 -11.35 9.00
CA SER A 93 4.41 -12.31 8.32
C SER A 93 5.18 -13.05 7.23
N ASP A 94 4.64 -14.18 6.81
CA ASP A 94 5.12 -14.96 5.67
C ASP A 94 3.86 -15.52 4.98
N PHE A 95 3.43 -14.84 3.93
CA PHE A 95 2.22 -15.15 3.19
C PHE A 95 2.21 -16.60 2.69
N TYR A 96 3.30 -17.01 2.07
CA TYR A 96 3.39 -18.33 1.39
C TYR A 96 3.41 -19.51 2.36
N ASN A 97 4.07 -19.35 3.50
CA ASN A 97 4.16 -20.39 4.52
C ASN A 97 3.02 -20.32 5.55
N GLY A 98 2.18 -19.28 5.47
CA GLY A 98 1.07 -19.08 6.41
C GLY A 98 1.51 -18.92 7.85
N THR A 99 2.60 -18.16 8.09
CA THR A 99 3.21 -18.02 9.41
C THR A 99 3.40 -16.58 9.84
N VAL A 100 3.44 -16.36 11.15
CA VAL A 100 3.97 -15.14 11.76
C VAL A 100 5.13 -15.55 12.65
N SER A 101 6.24 -14.86 12.53
CA SER A 101 7.49 -15.18 13.22
C SER A 101 8.13 -13.93 13.83
N ARG A 102 8.97 -14.12 14.83
CA ARG A 102 9.75 -13.05 15.47
C ARG A 102 11.23 -13.27 15.19
N LEU A 103 11.92 -12.22 14.76
CA LEU A 103 13.37 -12.19 14.66
C LEU A 103 13.99 -11.85 16.02
N ASN A 104 14.86 -12.70 16.51
CA ASN A 104 15.56 -12.50 17.77
C ASN A 104 16.87 -11.73 17.54
N ALA A 105 17.42 -11.13 18.61
CA ALA A 105 18.64 -10.33 18.54
C ALA A 105 19.90 -11.13 18.11
N ASP A 106 19.89 -12.43 18.32
CA ASP A 106 20.96 -13.35 17.87
C ASP A 106 20.81 -13.81 16.41
N GLY A 107 19.80 -13.30 15.69
CA GLY A 107 19.47 -13.69 14.32
C GLY A 107 18.64 -14.97 14.21
N SER A 108 18.35 -15.65 15.31
CA SER A 108 17.42 -16.79 15.28
C SER A 108 15.96 -16.33 15.09
N VAL A 109 15.11 -17.25 14.66
CA VAL A 109 13.70 -16.97 14.41
C VAL A 109 12.81 -17.82 15.31
N THR A 110 11.89 -17.18 16.01
CA THR A 110 10.86 -17.85 16.81
C THR A 110 9.55 -17.84 16.05
N LEU A 111 8.99 -19.02 15.76
CA LEU A 111 7.65 -19.15 15.19
C LEU A 111 6.61 -18.75 16.25
N LEU A 112 5.74 -17.80 15.94
CA LEU A 112 4.65 -17.37 16.80
C LEU A 112 3.32 -18.03 16.40
N LEU A 113 3.01 -18.07 15.11
CA LEU A 113 1.77 -18.64 14.56
C LEU A 113 2.06 -19.40 13.27
N SER A 114 1.22 -20.41 12.99
CA SER A 114 1.22 -21.15 11.73
C SER A 114 -0.21 -21.56 11.34
N GLY A 115 -0.39 -21.97 10.08
CA GLY A 115 -1.67 -22.40 9.54
C GLY A 115 -2.61 -21.23 9.23
N LEU A 116 -2.07 -20.04 9.02
CA LEU A 116 -2.80 -18.85 8.57
C LEU A 116 -3.02 -18.91 7.06
N ALA A 117 -4.06 -18.25 6.58
CA ALA A 117 -4.42 -18.22 5.15
C ALA A 117 -3.90 -16.93 4.48
N GLY A 118 -2.59 -16.89 4.22
CA GLY A 118 -1.92 -15.72 3.65
C GLY A 118 -1.92 -14.55 4.62
N PRO A 119 -1.16 -14.61 5.73
CA PRO A 119 -0.98 -13.46 6.60
C PRO A 119 -0.09 -12.43 5.91
N GLU A 120 -0.57 -11.20 5.86
CA GLU A 120 0.10 -10.03 5.33
C GLU A 120 0.29 -9.01 6.45
N GLY A 121 -0.46 -7.92 6.44
CA GLY A 121 -0.32 -6.81 7.36
C GLY A 121 -0.41 -7.16 8.84
N LEU A 122 0.47 -6.54 9.62
CA LEU A 122 0.60 -6.74 11.06
C LEU A 122 0.49 -5.42 11.82
N ALA A 123 -0.18 -5.40 12.95
CA ALA A 123 -0.18 -4.25 13.86
C ALA A 123 -0.24 -4.71 15.32
N TYR A 124 0.55 -4.08 16.20
CA TYR A 124 0.40 -4.26 17.64
C TYR A 124 -0.47 -3.18 18.26
N LEU A 125 -1.40 -3.58 19.11
CA LEU A 125 -2.14 -2.67 19.98
C LEU A 125 -1.33 -2.36 21.24
N PRO A 126 -1.64 -1.25 21.95
CA PRO A 126 -0.90 -0.87 23.17
C PRO A 126 -0.95 -1.89 24.30
N ASP A 127 -1.95 -2.76 24.34
CA ASP A 127 -2.07 -3.85 25.30
C ASP A 127 -1.26 -5.10 24.95
N GLY A 128 -0.57 -5.07 23.80
CA GLY A 128 0.23 -6.18 23.29
C GLY A 128 -0.55 -7.18 22.43
N THR A 129 -1.81 -6.91 22.12
CA THR A 129 -2.58 -7.72 21.15
C THR A 129 -2.00 -7.55 19.76
N LEU A 130 -1.68 -8.64 19.07
CA LEU A 130 -1.27 -8.64 17.67
C LEU A 130 -2.51 -8.75 16.77
N ILE A 131 -2.65 -7.81 15.86
CA ILE A 131 -3.65 -7.80 14.79
C ILE A 131 -2.99 -8.30 13.51
N ILE A 132 -3.69 -9.13 12.75
CA ILE A 132 -3.17 -9.78 11.54
C ILE A 132 -4.20 -9.63 10.43
N ALA A 133 -3.80 -9.07 9.30
CA ALA A 133 -4.57 -9.10 8.08
C ALA A 133 -4.33 -10.47 7.39
N GLU A 134 -5.40 -11.20 7.11
CA GLU A 134 -5.34 -12.49 6.44
C GLU A 134 -5.94 -12.34 5.04
N GLN A 135 -5.09 -12.20 4.05
CA GLN A 135 -5.44 -11.78 2.70
C GLN A 135 -6.35 -12.78 1.99
N THR A 136 -5.99 -14.05 1.99
CA THR A 136 -6.73 -15.09 1.25
C THR A 136 -8.21 -15.19 1.67
N THR A 137 -8.51 -14.91 2.93
CA THR A 137 -9.87 -15.00 3.50
C THR A 137 -10.52 -13.65 3.73
N ASN A 138 -9.83 -12.57 3.42
CA ASN A 138 -10.24 -11.17 3.62
C ASN A 138 -10.79 -10.91 5.03
N ARG A 139 -10.04 -11.32 6.04
CA ARG A 139 -10.43 -11.16 7.44
C ARG A 139 -9.30 -10.63 8.30
N ILE A 140 -9.69 -10.02 9.39
CA ILE A 140 -8.76 -9.55 10.41
C ILE A 140 -8.81 -10.54 11.58
N LEU A 141 -7.63 -11.00 11.99
CA LEU A 141 -7.46 -11.83 13.17
C LEU A 141 -6.86 -11.01 14.31
N GLN A 142 -7.05 -11.49 15.53
CA GLN A 142 -6.37 -10.96 16.72
C GLN A 142 -5.76 -12.10 17.53
N LEU A 143 -4.56 -11.88 18.04
CA LEU A 143 -3.88 -12.75 18.99
C LEU A 143 -3.68 -11.97 20.28
N ALA A 144 -4.45 -12.32 21.33
CA ALA A 144 -4.30 -11.69 22.63
C ALA A 144 -2.95 -12.06 23.28
N PRO A 145 -2.36 -11.19 24.12
CA PRO A 145 -1.14 -11.53 24.85
C PRO A 145 -1.25 -12.84 25.61
N ALA A 146 -0.16 -13.59 25.67
CA ALA A 146 -0.07 -14.89 26.33
C ALA A 146 -1.01 -16.00 25.82
N THR A 147 -1.64 -15.80 24.65
CA THR A 147 -2.38 -16.86 23.93
C THR A 147 -1.56 -17.35 22.73
N SER A 148 -1.88 -18.54 22.23
CA SER A 148 -1.23 -19.14 21.05
C SER A 148 -2.19 -19.38 19.90
N THR A 149 -3.47 -19.06 20.08
CA THR A 149 -4.52 -19.28 19.08
C THR A 149 -5.19 -17.96 18.75
N PRO A 150 -5.07 -17.49 17.48
CA PRO A 150 -5.73 -16.28 17.04
C PRO A 150 -7.26 -16.51 16.92
N THR A 151 -8.02 -15.44 17.08
CA THR A 151 -9.47 -15.44 16.87
C THR A 151 -9.83 -14.45 15.76
N VAL A 152 -10.93 -14.71 15.04
CA VAL A 152 -11.43 -13.78 14.03
C VAL A 152 -12.01 -12.56 14.72
N LEU A 153 -11.40 -11.41 14.47
CA LEU A 153 -11.90 -10.11 14.92
C LEU A 153 -12.98 -9.59 13.97
N ARG A 154 -12.75 -9.69 12.66
CA ARG A 154 -13.69 -9.23 11.63
C ARG A 154 -13.50 -9.95 10.31
N VAL A 155 -14.61 -10.24 9.60
CA VAL A 155 -14.62 -10.56 8.17
C VAL A 155 -14.96 -9.27 7.43
N LEU A 156 -14.16 -8.91 6.44
CA LEU A 156 -14.32 -7.67 5.68
C LEU A 156 -15.37 -7.84 4.56
N PRO A 157 -15.96 -6.74 4.08
CA PRO A 157 -17.01 -6.79 3.06
C PRO A 157 -16.52 -7.25 1.68
N GLY A 158 -15.26 -6.99 1.33
CA GLY A 158 -14.68 -7.36 0.04
C GLY A 158 -14.57 -8.86 -0.14
N THR A 159 -14.67 -9.30 -1.38
CA THR A 159 -14.42 -10.71 -1.76
C THR A 159 -13.18 -10.77 -2.63
N PRO A 160 -12.09 -11.44 -2.17
CA PRO A 160 -10.91 -11.65 -2.99
C PRO A 160 -11.27 -12.39 -4.29
N SER A 161 -10.75 -11.90 -5.40
CA SER A 161 -11.03 -12.49 -6.71
C SER A 161 -9.85 -13.26 -7.31
N GLY A 162 -8.68 -13.20 -6.67
CA GLY A 162 -7.43 -13.74 -7.20
C GLY A 162 -6.93 -13.03 -8.46
N LEU A 163 -7.53 -11.89 -8.80
CA LEU A 163 -7.05 -10.99 -9.84
C LEU A 163 -6.14 -9.95 -9.19
N SER A 164 -5.02 -9.62 -9.84
CA SER A 164 -4.16 -8.53 -9.40
C SER A 164 -5.00 -7.26 -9.17
N CYS A 165 -4.73 -6.51 -8.15
CA CYS A 165 -5.47 -5.35 -7.68
C CYS A 165 -6.82 -5.65 -6.98
N LYS A 166 -7.20 -6.90 -6.77
CA LYS A 166 -8.45 -7.31 -6.11
C LYS A 166 -8.26 -8.51 -5.17
N ASP A 167 -7.05 -8.67 -4.68
CA ASP A 167 -6.74 -9.63 -3.62
C ASP A 167 -7.43 -9.22 -2.31
N GLY A 168 -7.25 -9.95 -1.23
CA GLY A 168 -7.85 -9.60 0.05
C GLY A 168 -7.16 -8.41 0.74
N VAL A 169 -7.50 -8.20 2.00
CA VAL A 169 -6.83 -7.22 2.86
C VAL A 169 -5.35 -7.54 2.92
N ASP A 170 -4.55 -6.51 2.68
CA ASP A 170 -3.10 -6.61 2.62
C ASP A 170 -2.48 -5.95 3.87
N GLY A 171 -2.30 -4.64 3.89
CA GLY A 171 -1.81 -3.93 5.06
C GLY A 171 -2.87 -3.68 6.15
N ILE A 172 -2.40 -3.28 7.32
CA ILE A 172 -3.23 -2.80 8.43
C ILE A 172 -2.39 -1.87 9.31
N ALA A 173 -3.00 -0.81 9.84
CA ALA A 173 -2.31 0.08 10.77
C ALA A 173 -3.13 0.39 12.00
N PHE A 174 -2.45 0.63 13.13
CA PHE A 174 -3.07 1.18 14.33
C PHE A 174 -2.96 2.70 14.33
N ASP A 175 -4.08 3.39 14.51
CA ASP A 175 -4.15 4.82 14.73
C ASP A 175 -4.13 5.11 16.24
N PRO A 176 -3.01 5.59 16.79
CA PRO A 176 -2.88 5.85 18.22
C PRO A 176 -3.69 7.07 18.69
N VAL A 177 -4.04 7.98 17.77
CA VAL A 177 -4.78 9.22 18.08
C VAL A 177 -6.25 8.91 18.30
N ASN A 178 -6.86 8.21 17.34
CA ASN A 178 -8.30 7.87 17.37
C ASN A 178 -8.57 6.50 18.00
N LYS A 179 -7.53 5.73 18.33
CA LYS A 179 -7.62 4.36 18.88
C LYS A 179 -8.49 3.46 18.00
N THR A 180 -8.19 3.46 16.70
CA THR A 180 -8.86 2.65 15.68
C THR A 180 -7.83 1.89 14.86
N LEU A 181 -8.30 0.88 14.14
CA LEU A 181 -7.51 0.24 13.09
C LEU A 181 -7.88 0.87 11.74
N ILE A 182 -6.86 1.13 10.92
CA ILE A 182 -7.00 1.51 9.52
C ILE A 182 -6.92 0.22 8.72
N VAL A 183 -7.98 -0.07 7.98
CA VAL A 183 -8.15 -1.34 7.27
C VAL A 183 -8.37 -1.06 5.79
N PRO A 184 -7.33 -1.19 4.97
CA PRO A 184 -7.44 -1.13 3.50
C PRO A 184 -8.07 -2.42 2.97
N ASP A 185 -9.27 -2.34 2.39
CA ASP A 185 -9.97 -3.48 1.81
C ASP A 185 -9.77 -3.48 0.28
N SER A 186 -8.73 -4.13 -0.18
CA SER A 186 -8.30 -4.14 -1.59
C SER A 186 -9.40 -4.56 -2.56
N PRO A 187 -10.23 -5.60 -2.28
CA PRO A 187 -11.29 -6.00 -3.20
C PRO A 187 -12.33 -4.91 -3.46
N THR A 188 -12.64 -4.10 -2.45
CA THR A 188 -13.65 -3.02 -2.58
C THR A 188 -13.05 -1.68 -3.00
N GLY A 189 -11.74 -1.48 -2.81
CA GLY A 189 -11.07 -0.19 -3.00
C GLY A 189 -11.50 0.83 -1.95
N ILE A 190 -11.86 0.36 -0.75
CA ILE A 190 -12.29 1.17 0.39
C ILE A 190 -11.27 1.04 1.51
N VAL A 191 -10.98 2.16 2.16
CA VAL A 191 -10.26 2.18 3.43
C VAL A 191 -11.27 2.39 4.55
N TYR A 192 -11.27 1.50 5.52
CA TYR A 192 -12.14 1.57 6.69
C TYR A 192 -11.38 2.03 7.94
N LEU A 193 -12.10 2.69 8.83
CA LEU A 193 -11.77 2.76 10.26
C LEU A 193 -12.55 1.68 11.00
N MET A 194 -11.85 0.83 11.73
CA MET A 194 -12.44 -0.25 12.51
C MET A 194 -12.17 -0.04 14.00
N SER A 195 -13.19 -0.21 14.83
CA SER A 195 -13.00 -0.24 16.30
C SER A 195 -12.15 -1.43 16.72
N LEU A 196 -11.42 -1.29 17.85
CA LEU A 196 -10.49 -2.32 18.31
C LEU A 196 -11.18 -3.65 18.69
N ASP A 197 -12.47 -3.61 18.99
CA ASP A 197 -13.32 -4.78 19.22
C ASP A 197 -13.90 -5.38 17.93
N GLY A 198 -13.58 -4.81 16.75
CA GLY A 198 -14.06 -5.25 15.45
C GLY A 198 -15.55 -4.99 15.17
N GLN A 199 -16.30 -4.40 16.10
CA GLN A 199 -17.76 -4.28 15.97
C GLN A 199 -18.17 -3.17 14.99
N LYS A 200 -17.46 -2.04 15.04
CA LYS A 200 -17.74 -0.89 14.17
C LYS A 200 -16.77 -0.83 13.01
N LEU A 201 -17.30 -0.77 11.79
CA LEU A 201 -16.57 -0.55 10.56
C LEU A 201 -17.15 0.67 9.85
N THR A 202 -16.34 1.71 9.64
CA THR A 202 -16.78 2.98 9.05
C THR A 202 -15.92 3.29 7.82
N THR A 203 -16.54 3.59 6.69
CA THR A 203 -15.83 4.03 5.49
C THR A 203 -15.10 5.34 5.76
N LEU A 204 -13.79 5.36 5.56
CA LEU A 204 -12.96 6.55 5.63
C LEU A 204 -12.74 7.16 4.24
N ALA A 205 -12.41 6.32 3.27
CA ALA A 205 -12.19 6.73 1.88
C ALA A 205 -12.60 5.59 0.94
N SER A 206 -12.88 5.92 -0.32
CA SER A 206 -13.25 4.96 -1.37
C SER A 206 -12.69 5.39 -2.72
N GLY A 207 -12.76 4.48 -3.71
CA GLY A 207 -12.29 4.76 -5.06
C GLY A 207 -10.76 4.67 -5.20
N ILE A 208 -10.10 3.97 -4.29
CA ILE A 208 -8.68 3.61 -4.37
C ILE A 208 -8.60 2.30 -5.16
N VAL A 209 -7.64 2.16 -6.05
CA VAL A 209 -7.61 1.01 -6.98
C VAL A 209 -7.27 -0.28 -6.24
N ARG A 210 -6.15 -0.27 -5.51
CA ARG A 210 -5.72 -1.34 -4.60
C ARG A 210 -5.12 -0.71 -3.34
N PRO A 211 -5.93 -0.39 -2.31
CA PRO A 211 -5.39 0.10 -1.06
C PRO A 211 -4.70 -1.04 -0.31
N VAL A 212 -3.45 -0.83 0.09
CA VAL A 212 -2.57 -1.81 0.77
C VAL A 212 -1.98 -1.22 2.04
N GLY A 213 -0.67 -1.04 2.18
CA GLY A 213 -0.04 -0.51 3.38
C GLY A 213 -0.56 0.85 3.82
N ALA A 214 -0.60 1.11 5.13
CA ALA A 214 -1.10 2.34 5.70
C ALA A 214 -0.27 2.85 6.88
N ALA A 215 -0.18 4.18 7.02
CA ALA A 215 0.46 4.84 8.16
C ALA A 215 -0.28 6.11 8.58
N VAL A 216 -0.03 6.56 9.82
CA VAL A 216 -0.60 7.78 10.37
C VAL A 216 0.52 8.75 10.72
N ASP A 217 0.40 10.01 10.28
CA ASP A 217 1.36 11.05 10.66
C ASP A 217 1.01 11.66 12.04
N SER A 218 1.91 12.49 12.57
CA SER A 218 1.72 13.16 13.86
C SER A 218 0.55 14.15 13.91
N GLN A 219 -0.04 14.48 12.78
CA GLN A 219 -1.21 15.36 12.66
C GLN A 219 -2.51 14.56 12.51
N GLY A 220 -2.44 13.22 12.52
CA GLY A 220 -3.58 12.32 12.35
C GLY A 220 -4.04 12.20 10.88
N ASN A 221 -3.21 12.62 9.91
CA ASN A 221 -3.49 12.27 8.53
C ASN A 221 -3.09 10.81 8.28
N ILE A 222 -3.93 10.11 7.54
CA ILE A 222 -3.72 8.73 7.16
C ILE A 222 -3.17 8.70 5.74
N TYR A 223 -2.14 7.91 5.52
CA TYR A 223 -1.54 7.67 4.21
C TYR A 223 -1.72 6.21 3.87
N VAL A 224 -2.21 5.95 2.67
CA VAL A 224 -2.49 4.60 2.19
C VAL A 224 -1.82 4.43 0.83
N ALA A 225 -1.04 3.39 0.67
CA ALA A 225 -0.49 3.02 -0.61
C ALA A 225 -1.62 2.52 -1.53
N ASP A 226 -1.68 3.05 -2.75
CA ASP A 226 -2.57 2.61 -3.82
C ASP A 226 -1.70 1.91 -4.88
N GLU A 227 -1.39 0.66 -4.62
CA GLU A 227 -0.39 -0.10 -5.37
C GLU A 227 -0.66 -0.09 -6.86
N CYS A 228 -1.83 -0.52 -7.28
CA CYS A 228 -2.23 -0.51 -8.68
C CYS A 228 -2.56 0.88 -9.23
N GLY A 229 -2.75 1.86 -8.37
CA GLY A 229 -3.01 3.25 -8.74
C GLY A 229 -1.74 4.10 -8.87
N GLY A 230 -0.56 3.57 -8.50
CA GLY A 230 0.72 4.27 -8.61
C GLY A 230 0.83 5.53 -7.76
N ALA A 231 0.20 5.56 -6.59
CA ALA A 231 0.15 6.74 -5.72
C ALA A 231 0.04 6.36 -4.25
N VAL A 232 0.43 7.26 -3.37
CA VAL A 232 0.02 7.24 -1.96
C VAL A 232 -1.16 8.20 -1.79
N VAL A 233 -2.24 7.75 -1.19
CA VAL A 233 -3.43 8.55 -0.91
C VAL A 233 -3.35 9.09 0.51
N ARG A 234 -3.19 10.40 0.66
CA ARG A 234 -3.30 11.08 1.96
C ARG A 234 -4.76 11.40 2.24
N ILE A 235 -5.22 11.07 3.43
CA ILE A 235 -6.58 11.31 3.92
C ILE A 235 -6.47 12.14 5.20
N THR A 236 -7.04 13.33 5.21
CA THR A 236 -7.04 14.17 6.42
C THR A 236 -8.08 13.69 7.44
N PRO A 237 -8.00 14.08 8.73
CA PRO A 237 -9.04 13.77 9.72
C PRO A 237 -10.45 14.24 9.31
N ALA A 238 -10.55 15.25 8.44
CA ALA A 238 -11.82 15.71 7.86
C ALA A 238 -12.29 14.89 6.65
N GLY A 239 -11.60 13.80 6.28
CA GLY A 239 -11.92 12.92 5.15
C GLY A 239 -11.54 13.47 3.77
N LYS A 240 -10.79 14.60 3.69
CA LYS A 240 -10.30 15.11 2.40
C LYS A 240 -9.13 14.24 1.91
N THR A 241 -9.24 13.75 0.69
CA THR A 241 -8.21 12.94 0.04
C THR A 241 -7.31 13.77 -0.87
N THR A 242 -6.06 13.38 -0.97
CA THR A 242 -5.07 13.94 -1.91
C THR A 242 -4.17 12.81 -2.39
N ARG A 243 -3.92 12.72 -3.69
CA ARG A 243 -3.03 11.71 -4.27
C ARG A 243 -1.61 12.27 -4.42
N ILE A 244 -0.64 11.53 -3.92
CA ILE A 244 0.80 11.76 -4.10
C ILE A 244 1.24 10.75 -5.15
N GLY A 245 1.13 11.12 -6.43
CA GLY A 245 1.44 10.24 -7.56
C GLY A 245 2.94 10.12 -7.84
N GLY A 246 3.30 9.37 -8.91
CA GLY A 246 4.67 9.21 -9.40
C GLY A 246 5.46 8.12 -8.68
N PHE A 247 4.77 7.13 -8.17
CA PHE A 247 5.26 5.80 -7.82
C PHE A 247 4.87 4.82 -8.92
N GLY A 248 5.52 3.67 -8.95
CA GLY A 248 5.14 2.59 -9.84
C GLY A 248 4.05 1.72 -9.23
N MET A 249 4.40 0.99 -8.18
CA MET A 249 3.54 0.11 -7.41
C MET A 249 3.89 0.28 -5.92
N PRO A 250 3.43 1.38 -5.28
CA PRO A 250 3.70 1.60 -3.87
C PRO A 250 2.93 0.56 -3.05
N ASP A 251 3.64 -0.13 -2.16
CA ASP A 251 3.09 -1.20 -1.35
C ASP A 251 2.92 -0.79 0.10
N ASP A 252 4.01 -0.50 0.78
CA ASP A 252 3.93 -0.09 2.18
C ASP A 252 4.45 1.32 2.43
N VAL A 253 3.99 1.93 3.50
CA VAL A 253 4.29 3.31 3.89
C VAL A 253 4.57 3.43 5.38
N ALA A 254 5.55 4.26 5.73
CA ALA A 254 5.85 4.63 7.11
C ALA A 254 6.32 6.09 7.20
N PHE A 255 6.61 6.56 8.40
CA PHE A 255 7.22 7.86 8.63
C PHE A 255 8.56 7.72 9.33
N ASP A 256 9.55 8.49 8.87
CA ASP A 256 10.78 8.66 9.63
C ASP A 256 10.55 9.62 10.84
N PRO A 257 11.47 9.67 11.83
CA PRO A 257 11.32 10.55 12.99
C PRO A 257 11.25 12.05 12.65
N GLN A 258 11.66 12.44 11.44
CA GLN A 258 11.56 13.80 10.93
C GLN A 258 10.20 14.09 10.26
N GLY A 259 9.30 13.10 10.21
CA GLY A 259 8.00 13.18 9.59
C GLY A 259 8.03 13.11 8.05
N ASN A 260 9.11 12.64 7.45
CA ASN A 260 9.12 12.36 6.02
C ASN A 260 8.43 11.02 5.74
N LEU A 261 7.68 10.98 4.64
CA LEU A 261 7.03 9.76 4.20
C LEU A 261 8.06 8.82 3.56
N LEU A 262 8.06 7.58 4.01
CA LEU A 262 8.81 6.47 3.42
C LEU A 262 7.82 5.60 2.65
N VAL A 263 8.24 5.12 1.48
CA VAL A 263 7.39 4.31 0.59
C VAL A 263 8.23 3.17 0.03
N ILE A 264 7.74 1.96 0.14
CA ILE A 264 8.21 0.81 -0.63
C ILE A 264 7.54 0.88 -2.01
N ASP A 265 8.32 0.70 -3.07
CA ASP A 265 7.82 0.66 -4.44
C ASP A 265 8.25 -0.66 -5.11
N LEU A 266 7.27 -1.54 -5.33
CA LEU A 266 7.44 -2.87 -5.90
C LEU A 266 7.70 -2.88 -7.40
N GLN A 267 7.46 -1.76 -8.10
CA GLN A 267 7.57 -1.74 -9.56
C GLN A 267 8.90 -2.38 -10.02
N PRO A 268 8.87 -3.43 -10.88
CA PRO A 268 10.08 -4.19 -11.27
C PRO A 268 11.24 -3.35 -11.82
N SER A 269 10.94 -2.17 -12.36
CA SER A 269 11.96 -1.22 -12.84
C SER A 269 12.45 -0.27 -11.74
N ILE A 270 11.87 -0.31 -10.55
CA ILE A 270 12.16 0.58 -9.42
C ILE A 270 12.75 -0.21 -8.25
N HIS A 271 11.98 -1.15 -7.66
CA HIS A 271 12.32 -1.92 -6.44
C HIS A 271 13.10 -1.06 -5.45
N ALA A 272 12.41 -0.20 -4.74
CA ALA A 272 13.09 0.80 -3.93
C ALA A 272 12.34 1.17 -2.65
N LEU A 273 13.11 1.54 -1.63
CA LEU A 273 12.65 2.38 -0.53
C LEU A 273 12.88 3.83 -0.90
N ILE A 274 11.82 4.60 -0.96
CA ILE A 274 11.82 6.01 -1.36
C ILE A 274 11.40 6.88 -0.19
N ARG A 275 12.18 7.92 0.12
CA ARG A 275 11.81 8.97 1.06
C ARG A 275 11.21 10.16 0.32
N VAL A 276 10.06 10.65 0.78
CA VAL A 276 9.42 11.88 0.30
C VAL A 276 9.45 12.93 1.42
N ARG A 277 10.18 14.00 1.22
CA ARG A 277 10.22 15.11 2.16
C ARG A 277 8.89 15.84 2.16
N GLN A 278 8.14 15.77 3.24
CA GLN A 278 6.78 16.34 3.33
C GLN A 278 6.76 17.86 3.05
N ALA A 279 7.78 18.59 3.49
CA ALA A 279 7.84 20.04 3.33
C ALA A 279 8.03 20.50 1.86
N THR A 280 8.70 19.71 1.04
CA THR A 280 9.12 20.12 -0.32
C THR A 280 8.59 19.21 -1.42
N GLY A 281 8.13 18.02 -1.10
CA GLY A 281 7.81 16.96 -2.06
C GLY A 281 9.05 16.33 -2.72
N GLN A 282 10.26 16.70 -2.32
CA GLN A 282 11.49 16.12 -2.85
C GLN A 282 11.57 14.64 -2.51
N ARG A 283 11.98 13.84 -3.49
CA ARG A 283 12.15 12.38 -3.36
C ARG A 283 13.62 12.00 -3.35
N GLU A 284 13.91 10.96 -2.58
CA GLU A 284 15.24 10.39 -2.45
C GLU A 284 15.13 8.87 -2.33
N THR A 285 15.84 8.13 -3.16
CA THR A 285 15.97 6.68 -3.03
C THR A 285 16.96 6.38 -1.92
N LEU A 286 16.50 5.72 -0.87
CA LEU A 286 17.32 5.31 0.27
C LEU A 286 17.96 3.94 0.06
N LEU A 287 17.23 3.02 -0.57
CA LEU A 287 17.67 1.67 -0.87
C LEU A 287 17.03 1.20 -2.18
N SER A 288 17.81 0.58 -3.06
CA SER A 288 17.31 -0.13 -4.24
C SER A 288 18.19 -1.35 -4.55
N LYS A 289 19.48 -1.28 -4.18
CA LYS A 289 20.40 -2.37 -4.44
C LYS A 289 20.11 -3.56 -3.53
N GLY A 290 19.92 -4.73 -4.14
CA GLY A 290 19.69 -5.98 -3.43
C GLY A 290 18.23 -6.26 -3.13
N LEU A 291 17.32 -5.38 -3.54
CA LEU A 291 15.88 -5.62 -3.49
C LEU A 291 15.44 -6.37 -4.75
N ILE A 292 14.52 -7.34 -4.56
CA ILE A 292 13.91 -8.14 -5.64
C ILE A 292 12.40 -7.91 -5.65
N GLU A 293 11.75 -7.96 -4.48
CA GLU A 293 10.33 -7.66 -4.27
C GLU A 293 10.14 -7.22 -2.82
N PRO A 294 10.52 -5.96 -2.52
CA PRO A 294 10.41 -5.42 -1.15
C PRO A 294 8.94 -5.21 -0.81
N GLN A 295 8.49 -5.68 0.35
CA GLN A 295 7.11 -5.66 0.80
C GLN A 295 6.92 -4.71 1.99
N GLY A 296 7.29 -5.13 3.17
CA GLY A 296 7.01 -4.43 4.41
C GLY A 296 8.06 -3.41 4.83
N LEU A 297 7.63 -2.45 5.62
CA LEU A 297 8.40 -1.31 6.09
C LEU A 297 8.04 -0.93 7.52
N VAL A 298 9.01 -0.93 8.43
CA VAL A 298 8.81 -0.38 9.77
C VAL A 298 10.00 0.48 10.22
N VAL A 299 9.72 1.49 11.03
CA VAL A 299 10.73 2.41 11.57
C VAL A 299 10.70 2.37 13.09
N ASP A 300 11.87 2.23 13.71
CA ASP A 300 11.98 2.29 15.16
C ASP A 300 12.16 3.73 15.68
N GLN A 301 12.09 3.89 17.00
CA GLN A 301 12.22 5.21 17.66
C GLN A 301 13.60 5.85 17.49
N ARG A 302 14.62 5.09 17.08
CA ARG A 302 15.99 5.57 16.81
C ARG A 302 16.15 6.02 15.37
N GLY A 303 15.14 5.79 14.53
CA GLY A 303 15.16 6.07 13.10
C GLY A 303 15.83 4.99 12.27
N ASN A 304 16.04 3.78 12.82
CA ASN A 304 16.40 2.63 12.00
C ASN A 304 15.17 2.22 11.19
N ILE A 305 15.39 1.97 9.91
CA ILE A 305 14.37 1.54 8.96
C ILE A 305 14.60 0.07 8.67
N TYR A 306 13.56 -0.73 8.77
CA TYR A 306 13.60 -2.15 8.45
C TYR A 306 12.75 -2.41 7.22
N VAL A 307 13.27 -3.18 6.29
CA VAL A 307 12.63 -3.54 5.02
C VAL A 307 12.65 -5.05 4.87
N SER A 308 11.51 -5.65 4.61
CA SER A 308 11.40 -7.04 4.19
C SER A 308 11.44 -7.16 2.68
N ASP A 309 11.87 -8.30 2.20
CA ASP A 309 11.87 -8.66 0.78
C ASP A 309 11.60 -10.17 0.69
N ASP A 310 10.40 -10.52 0.25
CA ASP A 310 9.93 -11.90 0.27
C ASP A 310 10.62 -12.77 -0.79
N TYR A 311 10.92 -12.22 -1.95
CA TYR A 311 11.65 -12.94 -3.02
C TYR A 311 13.15 -12.99 -2.79
N ALA A 312 13.75 -11.96 -2.19
CA ALA A 312 15.13 -12.02 -1.73
C ALA A 312 15.28 -12.88 -0.47
N ASN A 313 14.19 -13.21 0.23
CA ASN A 313 14.18 -13.90 1.52
C ASN A 313 15.01 -13.17 2.59
N THR A 314 14.85 -11.85 2.66
CA THR A 314 15.69 -11.01 3.53
C THR A 314 14.88 -10.03 4.36
N ILE A 315 15.42 -9.69 5.53
CA ILE A 315 15.08 -8.46 6.25
C ILE A 315 16.35 -7.62 6.34
N MET A 316 16.28 -6.38 5.90
CA MET A 316 17.37 -5.42 5.91
C MET A 316 17.11 -4.32 6.93
N GLU A 317 18.17 -3.83 7.57
CA GLU A 317 18.17 -2.65 8.43
C GLU A 317 18.99 -1.54 7.80
N LEU A 318 18.42 -0.34 7.75
CA LEU A 318 19.11 0.90 7.42
C LEU A 318 19.24 1.72 8.71
N SER A 319 20.45 1.83 9.24
CA SER A 319 20.74 2.64 10.44
C SER A 319 21.31 4.00 10.03
N PRO A 320 20.85 5.12 10.62
CA PRO A 320 21.50 6.42 10.43
C PRO A 320 22.98 6.36 10.76
N ALA A 321 23.85 6.93 9.88
CA ALA A 321 25.30 6.90 10.02
C ALA A 321 25.84 8.08 10.85
#